data_01b1e3a7472e891ef4647ae2e21e7037
#
_entry.id   01b1e3a7472e891ef4647ae2e21e7037
#
_cell.length_a   1.000
_cell.length_b   1.000
_cell.length_c   1.000
_cell.angle_alpha   90.00
_cell.angle_beta   90.00
_cell.angle_gamma   90.00
#
_symmetry.space_group_name_H-M   'P 1'
#
loop_
_entity.id
_entity.type
_entity.pdbx_description
1 polymer ?
#
loop_
_entity_poly.entity_id
_entity_poly.type
_entity_poly.pdbx_seq_one_letter_code
_entity_poly.pdbx_strand_id
1 'polypeptide(L)' 'MAIIVDITRIKDLREDSDISQKQLADVLGISQRAYSHYENGTRKIPLDILLSLADYYNCSADYLLGRTKKKRFD' A
#
# COMPACT_ATOMS: atom_id res chain seq x y z
N MET A 1 -16.54 5.89 16.43
CA MET A 1 -16.86 5.77 15.01
C MET A 1 -15.72 5.01 14.30
N ALA A 2 -16.06 3.99 13.56
CA ALA A 2 -15.05 3.22 12.85
C ALA A 2 -14.59 3.95 11.58
N ILE A 3 -13.27 4.00 11.35
CA ILE A 3 -12.71 4.53 10.12
C ILE A 3 -12.61 3.37 9.14
N ILE A 4 -13.22 3.52 7.98
CA ILE A 4 -13.12 2.53 6.91
C ILE A 4 -11.85 2.84 6.11
N VAL A 5 -10.97 1.85 6.05
CA VAL A 5 -9.73 1.94 5.28
C VAL A 5 -9.89 1.12 4.01
N ASP A 6 -9.73 1.76 2.87
CA ASP A 6 -9.77 1.08 1.57
C ASP A 6 -8.34 0.81 1.11
N ILE A 7 -7.96 -0.47 1.10
CA ILE A 7 -6.63 -0.90 0.69
C ILE A 7 -6.57 -1.37 -0.76
N THR A 8 -7.67 -1.31 -1.48
CA THR A 8 -7.76 -1.75 -2.89
C THR A 8 -6.73 -1.05 -3.77
N ARG A 9 -6.46 0.21 -3.48
CA ARG A 9 -5.52 1.03 -4.25
C ARG A 9 -4.10 0.51 -4.22
N ILE A 10 -3.70 -0.14 -3.12
CA ILE A 10 -2.36 -0.72 -2.99
C ILE A 10 -2.15 -1.82 -4.04
N LYS A 11 -3.14 -2.69 -4.18
CA LYS A 11 -3.10 -3.73 -5.20
C LYS A 11 -3.15 -3.15 -6.61
N ASP A 12 -4.03 -2.17 -6.83
CA ASP A 12 -4.18 -1.53 -8.13
C ASP A 12 -2.88 -0.87 -8.59
N LEU A 13 -2.21 -0.14 -7.69
CA LEU A 13 -0.94 0.50 -8.01
C LEU A 13 0.15 -0.52 -8.32
N ARG A 14 0.18 -1.62 -7.59
CA ARG A 14 1.15 -2.68 -7.84
C ARG A 14 0.93 -3.30 -9.23
N GLU A 15 -0.31 -3.62 -9.55
CA GLU A 15 -0.66 -4.21 -10.84
C GLU A 15 -0.39 -3.23 -11.99
N ASP A 16 -0.74 -1.97 -11.80
CA ASP A 16 -0.49 -0.91 -12.80
C ASP A 16 1.01 -0.71 -13.04
N SER A 17 1.84 -0.94 -12.03
CA SER A 17 3.30 -0.83 -12.13
C SER A 17 3.94 -2.09 -12.68
N ASP A 18 3.16 -3.14 -12.93
CA ASP A 18 3.62 -4.41 -13.49
C ASP A 18 4.70 -5.05 -12.62
N ILE A 19 4.55 -4.96 -11.31
CA ILE A 19 5.49 -5.51 -10.32
C ILE A 19 4.78 -6.61 -9.53
N SER A 20 5.50 -7.71 -9.27
CA SER A 20 4.94 -8.82 -8.49
C SER A 20 4.91 -8.50 -7.00
N GLN A 21 4.09 -9.26 -6.24
CA GLN A 21 4.09 -9.16 -4.79
C GLN A 21 5.49 -9.42 -4.20
N LYS A 22 6.20 -10.40 -4.74
CA LYS A 22 7.55 -10.73 -4.28
C LYS A 22 8.52 -9.57 -4.50
N GLN A 23 8.48 -8.96 -5.68
CA GLN A 23 9.35 -7.83 -6.00
C GLN A 23 9.09 -6.65 -5.07
N LEU A 24 7.82 -6.34 -4.84
CA LEU A 24 7.48 -5.23 -3.95
C LEU A 24 7.83 -5.55 -2.51
N ALA A 25 7.60 -6.78 -2.05
CA ALA A 25 8.00 -7.22 -0.72
C ALA A 25 9.50 -7.05 -0.51
N ASP A 26 10.31 -7.42 -1.52
CA ASP A 26 11.76 -7.24 -1.48
C ASP A 26 12.14 -5.77 -1.32
N VAL A 27 11.47 -4.88 -2.06
CA VAL A 27 11.68 -3.42 -1.94
C VAL A 27 11.38 -2.94 -0.52
N LEU A 28 10.31 -3.46 0.07
CA LEU A 28 9.87 -3.06 1.41
C LEU A 28 10.66 -3.75 2.54
N GLY A 29 11.49 -4.73 2.21
CA GLY A 29 12.27 -5.45 3.20
C GLY A 29 11.44 -6.42 4.04
N ILE A 30 10.35 -6.94 3.51
CA ILE A 30 9.47 -7.89 4.19
C ILE A 30 9.28 -9.15 3.34
N SER A 31 8.71 -10.19 3.95
CA SER A 31 8.42 -11.41 3.19
C SER A 31 7.22 -11.19 2.25
N GLN A 32 7.19 -11.95 1.16
CA GLN A 32 6.05 -11.94 0.26
C GLN A 32 4.77 -12.32 0.99
N ARG A 33 4.86 -13.27 1.92
CA ARG A 33 3.71 -13.71 2.71
C ARG A 33 3.12 -12.57 3.55
N ALA A 34 3.99 -11.81 4.21
CA ALA A 34 3.55 -10.64 4.99
C ALA A 34 2.90 -9.60 4.08
N TYR A 35 3.53 -9.29 2.97
CA TYR A 35 2.98 -8.33 2.02
C TYR A 35 1.59 -8.78 1.51
N SER A 36 1.46 -10.07 1.17
CA SER A 36 0.20 -10.63 0.68
C SER A 36 -0.93 -10.44 1.72
N HIS A 37 -0.63 -10.64 3.01
CA HIS A 37 -1.61 -10.40 4.06
C HIS A 37 -2.06 -8.93 4.11
N TYR A 38 -1.14 -8.01 3.91
CA TYR A 38 -1.47 -6.58 3.90
C TYR A 38 -2.33 -6.22 2.69
N GLU A 39 -1.96 -6.71 1.51
CA GLU A 39 -2.70 -6.43 0.28
C GLU A 39 -4.10 -7.04 0.30
N ASN A 40 -4.25 -8.23 0.88
CA ASN A 40 -5.53 -8.92 0.98
C ASN A 40 -6.40 -8.43 2.15
N GLY A 41 -5.85 -7.61 3.03
CA GLY A 41 -6.57 -7.09 4.17
C GLY A 41 -6.73 -8.06 5.34
N THR A 42 -6.01 -9.19 5.31
CA THR A 42 -6.06 -10.17 6.41
C THR A 42 -5.20 -9.77 7.60
N ARG A 43 -4.34 -8.78 7.43
CA ARG A 43 -3.58 -8.14 8.51
C ARG A 43 -3.54 -6.65 8.26
N LYS A 44 -3.55 -5.88 9.36
CA LYS A 44 -3.39 -4.44 9.28
C LYS A 44 -1.97 -4.10 8.83
N ILE A 45 -1.86 -3.17 7.90
CA ILE A 45 -0.57 -2.73 7.42
C ILE A 45 0.13 -1.89 8.50
N PRO A 46 1.39 -2.20 8.85
CA PRO A 46 2.14 -1.35 9.78
C PRO A 46 2.37 0.04 9.20
N LEU A 47 2.46 1.03 10.08
CA LEU A 47 2.64 2.42 9.65
C LEU A 47 3.91 2.61 8.83
N ASP A 48 5.02 2.00 9.25
CA ASP A 48 6.28 2.11 8.52
C ASP A 48 6.20 1.53 7.11
N ILE A 49 5.49 0.42 6.94
CA ILE A 49 5.29 -0.19 5.62
C ILE A 49 4.39 0.70 4.77
N LEU A 50 3.34 1.28 5.35
CA LEU A 50 2.47 2.20 4.64
C LEU A 50 3.24 3.42 4.13
N LEU A 51 4.10 3.99 4.97
CA LEU A 51 4.91 5.15 4.59
C LEU A 51 5.93 4.78 3.51
N SER A 52 6.51 3.59 3.59
CA SER A 52 7.44 3.10 2.55
C SER A 52 6.73 2.92 1.21
N LEU A 53 5.50 2.43 1.21
CA LEU A 53 4.69 2.33 0.00
C LEU A 53 4.37 3.70 -0.59
N ALA A 54 4.02 4.66 0.27
CA ALA A 54 3.73 6.03 -0.16
C ALA A 54 4.98 6.64 -0.83
N ASP A 55 6.15 6.44 -0.25
CA ASP A 55 7.40 6.91 -0.82
C ASP A 55 7.72 6.22 -2.15
N TYR A 56 7.54 4.91 -2.19
CA TYR A 56 7.82 4.13 -3.39
C TYR A 56 6.96 4.59 -4.58
N TYR A 57 5.67 4.82 -4.34
CA TYR A 57 4.75 5.26 -5.39
C TYR A 57 4.70 6.78 -5.54
N ASN A 58 5.44 7.51 -4.72
CA ASN A 58 5.47 8.98 -4.73
C ASN A 58 4.05 9.57 -4.61
N CYS A 59 3.33 9.09 -3.60
CA CYS A 59 1.97 9.54 -3.33
C CYS A 59 1.76 9.70 -1.82
N SER A 60 0.62 10.26 -1.43
CA SER A 60 0.29 10.43 -0.02
C SER A 60 -0.25 9.14 0.58
N ALA A 61 -0.05 8.97 1.89
CA ALA A 61 -0.66 7.85 2.60
C ALA A 61 -2.19 7.91 2.53
N ASP A 62 -2.78 9.10 2.55
CA ASP A 62 -4.22 9.28 2.41
C ASP A 62 -4.72 8.72 1.08
N TYR A 63 -3.96 8.92 0.01
CA TYR A 63 -4.31 8.36 -1.29
C TYR A 63 -4.30 6.83 -1.25
N LEU A 64 -3.28 6.23 -0.62
CA LEU A 64 -3.18 4.77 -0.50
C LEU A 64 -4.33 4.18 0.30
N LEU A 65 -4.84 4.93 1.28
CA LEU A 65 -5.92 4.49 2.14
C LEU A 65 -7.31 4.81 1.58
N GLY A 66 -7.38 5.36 0.38
CA GLY A 66 -8.64 5.70 -0.24
C GLY A 66 -9.34 6.91 0.35
N ARG A 67 -8.64 7.72 1.15
CA ARG A 67 -9.23 8.88 1.84
C ARG A 67 -9.29 10.13 0.97
N THR A 68 -8.53 10.14 -0.10
CA THR A 68 -8.52 11.26 -1.05
C THR A 68 -8.29 10.72 -2.45
N LYS A 69 -8.76 11.46 -3.44
CA LYS A 69 -8.49 11.17 -4.85
C LYS A 69 -7.22 11.87 -5.34
N LYS A 70 -6.67 12.77 -4.53
CA LYS A 70 -5.42 13.46 -4.86
C LYS A 70 -4.24 12.53 -4.52
N LYS A 71 -3.42 12.24 -5.50
CA LYS A 71 -2.26 11.38 -5.33
C LYS A 71 -1.20 12.02 -4.45
N ARG A 72 -1.06 13.35 -4.47
CA ARG A 72 -0.08 14.11 -3.71
C ARG A 72 -0.75 15.15 -2.83
N PHE A 73 0.02 15.71 -1.92
CA PHE A 73 -0.45 16.70 -0.95
C PHE A 73 -0.74 18.08 -1.51
N ASP A 74 -0.37 18.38 -2.67
CA ASP A 74 -0.49 19.74 -3.27
C ASP A 74 -1.91 20.25 -3.29
#